data_809387296424e3c9ce9a196e683019be
#
_entry.id   809387296424e3c9ce9a196e683019be
#
_cell.length_a   1.000
_cell.length_b   1.000
_cell.length_c   1.000
_cell.angle_alpha   90.00
_cell.angle_beta   90.00
_cell.angle_gamma   90.00
#
_symmetry.space_group_name_H-M   'P 1'
#
loop_
_entity.id
_entity.type
_entity.pdbx_description
1 polymer ?
#
loop_
_entity_poly.entity_id
_entity_poly.type
_entity_poly.pdbx_seq_one_letter_code
_entity_poly.pdbx_strand_id
1 'polypeptide(L)'
;EQYQEEEDNWNLIIKEMIFHFQEATEETCQRTNPYELKGIPYFYKTSPTDRFYTMGTEYKSSEDKEESDRFLETAIELDEYRAEHKRQGYEMLSEYIDYLWD
;
A
#
# COMPACT_ATOMS: atom_id res chain seq x y z
N GLU A 1 -24.69 -32.80 5.11
CA GLU A 1 -23.57 -32.63 6.05
C GLU A 1 -22.26 -32.38 5.31
N GLN A 2 -21.87 -33.24 4.38
CA GLN A 2 -20.68 -33.10 3.61
C GLN A 2 -20.72 -31.86 2.73
N TYR A 3 -21.86 -31.57 2.14
CA TYR A 3 -22.06 -30.37 1.33
C TYR A 3 -21.93 -29.06 2.14
N GLN A 4 -22.40 -29.10 3.39
CA GLN A 4 -22.32 -27.94 4.27
C GLN A 4 -20.87 -27.63 4.64
N GLU A 5 -20.04 -28.63 4.91
CA GLU A 5 -18.63 -28.44 5.19
C GLU A 5 -17.88 -27.85 4.00
N GLU A 6 -18.14 -28.35 2.79
CA GLU A 6 -17.53 -27.84 1.57
C GLU A 6 -17.94 -26.40 1.30
N GLU A 7 -19.21 -26.06 1.50
CA GLU A 7 -19.72 -24.71 1.36
C GLU A 7 -19.09 -23.76 2.38
N ASP A 8 -18.97 -24.19 3.63
CA ASP A 8 -18.35 -23.40 4.70
C ASP A 8 -16.87 -23.14 4.39
N ASN A 9 -16.14 -24.16 3.95
CA ASN A 9 -14.74 -24.03 3.55
C ASN A 9 -14.58 -23.07 2.38
N TRP A 10 -15.46 -23.17 1.38
CA TRP A 10 -15.44 -22.28 0.22
C TRP A 10 -15.70 -20.82 0.61
N ASN A 11 -16.65 -20.59 1.51
CA ASN A 11 -16.96 -19.27 2.03
C ASN A 11 -15.78 -18.67 2.79
N LEU A 12 -15.03 -19.48 3.56
CA LEU A 12 -13.83 -19.03 4.26
C LEU A 12 -12.74 -18.62 3.27
N ILE A 13 -12.54 -19.39 2.21
CA ILE A 13 -11.57 -19.08 1.16
C ILE A 13 -11.91 -17.75 0.49
N ILE A 14 -13.17 -17.55 0.13
CA ILE A 14 -13.63 -16.31 -0.50
C ILE A 14 -13.43 -15.13 0.44
N LYS A 15 -13.78 -15.27 1.71
CA LYS A 15 -13.60 -14.20 2.71
C LYS A 15 -12.13 -13.84 2.89
N GLU A 16 -11.24 -14.83 2.92
CA GLU A 16 -9.81 -14.59 3.02
C GLU A 16 -9.28 -13.87 1.78
N MET A 17 -9.73 -14.28 0.60
CA MET A 17 -9.35 -13.62 -0.66
C MET A 17 -9.81 -12.16 -0.68
N ILE A 18 -11.05 -11.91 -0.28
CA ILE A 18 -11.60 -10.54 -0.19
C ILE A 18 -10.77 -9.71 0.79
N PHE A 19 -10.42 -10.28 1.95
CA PHE A 19 -9.57 -9.60 2.94
C PHE A 19 -8.25 -9.16 2.31
N HIS A 20 -7.57 -10.05 1.58
CA HIS A 20 -6.30 -9.70 0.94
C HIS A 20 -6.46 -8.57 -0.06
N PHE A 21 -7.50 -8.58 -0.88
CA PHE A 21 -7.74 -7.50 -1.85
C PHE A 21 -8.14 -6.19 -1.17
N GLN A 22 -8.89 -6.25 -0.08
CA GLN A 22 -9.21 -5.05 0.70
C GLN A 22 -7.95 -4.41 1.29
N GLU A 23 -7.04 -5.23 1.84
CA GLU A 23 -5.79 -4.75 2.42
C GLU A 23 -4.79 -4.31 1.35
N ALA A 24 -4.93 -4.80 0.11
CA ALA A 24 -4.11 -4.37 -1.01
C ALA A 24 -4.48 -2.99 -1.55
N THR A 25 -5.65 -2.49 -1.21
CA THR A 25 -6.18 -1.23 -1.74
C THR A 25 -6.07 -0.13 -0.69
N GLU A 26 -5.49 1.00 -1.07
CA GLU A 26 -5.27 2.13 -0.16
C GLU A 26 -6.55 2.60 0.53
N GLU A 27 -7.66 2.63 -0.20
CA GLU A 27 -8.94 3.11 0.31
C GLU A 27 -9.56 2.20 1.37
N THR A 28 -9.32 0.90 1.29
CA THR A 28 -9.94 -0.09 2.17
C THR A 28 -8.97 -0.75 3.14
N CYS A 29 -7.66 -0.47 3.01
CA CYS A 29 -6.63 -0.99 3.90
C CYS A 29 -6.86 -0.47 5.33
N GLN A 30 -6.78 -1.37 6.31
CA GLN A 30 -6.95 -1.01 7.71
C GLN A 30 -5.75 -0.26 8.28
N ARG A 31 -4.59 -0.43 7.66
CA ARG A 31 -3.38 0.27 8.07
C ARG A 31 -3.28 1.61 7.35
N THR A 32 -3.06 2.65 8.12
CA THR A 32 -2.91 4.01 7.61
C THR A 32 -1.61 4.62 8.14
N ASN A 33 -1.16 5.68 7.47
CA ASN A 33 0.04 6.39 7.89
C ASN A 33 -0.33 7.41 8.97
N PRO A 34 0.17 7.27 10.22
CA PRO A 34 -0.15 8.21 11.28
C PRO A 34 0.65 9.50 11.23
N TYR A 35 1.64 9.59 10.35
CA TYR A 35 2.51 10.75 10.22
C TYR A 35 2.04 11.67 9.12
N GLU A 36 2.48 12.91 9.15
CA GLU A 36 2.17 13.89 8.11
C GLU A 36 3.45 14.28 7.36
N LEU A 37 3.29 14.50 6.06
CA LEU A 37 4.38 15.04 5.27
C LEU A 37 4.48 16.54 5.53
N LYS A 38 5.59 16.96 6.09
CA LYS A 38 5.87 18.36 6.42
C LYS A 38 6.86 18.94 5.42
N GLY A 39 7.00 20.27 5.42
CA GLY A 39 7.97 20.95 4.60
C GLY A 39 7.36 21.65 3.40
N ILE A 40 8.10 22.58 2.85
CA ILE A 40 7.70 23.38 1.70
C ILE A 40 8.61 23.03 0.54
N PRO A 41 8.07 22.49 -0.55
CA PRO A 41 8.90 22.19 -1.71
C PRO A 41 9.36 23.47 -2.41
N TYR A 42 10.59 23.47 -2.91
CA TYR A 42 11.10 24.52 -3.75
C TYR A 42 11.87 23.92 -4.92
N PHE A 43 11.99 24.69 -6.00
CA PHE A 43 12.67 24.25 -7.20
C PHE A 43 13.86 25.15 -7.47
N TYR A 44 14.97 24.56 -7.88
CA TYR A 44 16.19 25.29 -8.19
C TYR A 44 16.95 24.60 -9.32
N LYS A 45 17.87 25.34 -9.93
CA LYS A 45 18.80 24.79 -10.93
C LYS A 45 20.18 24.75 -10.33
N THR A 46 20.88 23.64 -10.53
CA THR A 46 22.27 23.49 -10.09
C THR A 46 23.23 24.24 -11.00
N SER A 47 22.80 24.53 -12.23
CA SER A 47 23.55 25.33 -13.21
C SER A 47 22.55 26.10 -14.08
N PRO A 48 22.89 27.33 -14.53
CA PRO A 48 22.04 28.10 -15.45
C PRO A 48 21.74 27.36 -16.76
N THR A 49 22.58 26.39 -17.13
CA THR A 49 22.41 25.61 -18.36
C THR A 49 21.60 24.36 -18.17
N ASP A 50 21.19 24.04 -16.94
CA ASP A 50 20.36 22.88 -16.66
C ASP A 50 19.00 23.03 -17.33
N ARG A 51 18.56 21.92 -17.94
CA ARG A 51 17.27 21.82 -18.63
C ARG A 51 16.11 21.71 -17.68
N PHE A 52 16.34 21.09 -16.52
CA PHE A 52 15.32 20.75 -15.54
C PHE A 52 15.64 21.37 -14.20
N TYR A 53 14.60 21.65 -13.45
CA TYR A 53 14.73 22.09 -12.07
C TYR A 53 14.90 20.89 -11.16
N THR A 54 15.69 21.08 -10.12
CA THR A 54 15.83 20.11 -9.02
C THR A 54 14.87 20.53 -7.91
N MET A 55 14.19 19.58 -7.31
CA MET A 55 13.28 19.84 -6.20
C MET A 55 14.00 19.65 -4.87
N GLY A 56 13.90 20.64 -4.00
CA GLY A 56 14.32 20.54 -2.61
C GLY A 56 13.12 20.72 -1.69
N THR A 57 13.32 20.46 -0.42
CA THR A 57 12.29 20.66 0.61
C THR A 57 12.87 21.44 1.77
N GLU A 58 12.17 22.50 2.16
CA GLU A 58 12.53 23.32 3.32
C GLU A 58 11.63 22.99 4.49
N TYR A 59 12.22 22.73 5.66
CA TYR A 59 11.49 22.38 6.88
C TYR A 59 11.60 23.53 7.87
N LYS A 60 10.49 23.76 8.60
CA LYS A 60 10.43 24.82 9.62
C LYS A 60 11.25 24.47 10.86
N SER A 61 11.39 23.17 11.14
CA SER A 61 12.14 22.69 12.30
C SER A 61 12.70 21.29 12.03
N SER A 62 13.65 20.87 12.86
CA SER A 62 14.18 19.50 12.79
C SER A 62 13.10 18.45 13.12
N GLU A 63 12.12 18.80 13.95
CA GLU A 63 11.00 17.92 14.29
C GLU A 63 10.12 17.67 13.07
N ASP A 64 9.87 18.70 12.26
CA ASP A 64 9.11 18.56 11.02
C ASP A 64 9.84 17.65 10.03
N LYS A 65 11.16 17.77 9.94
CA LYS A 65 11.96 16.90 9.10
C LYS A 65 11.89 15.45 9.56
N GLU A 66 12.01 15.22 10.87
CA GLU A 66 11.91 13.86 11.44
C GLU A 66 10.55 13.25 11.18
N GLU A 67 9.46 14.01 11.32
CA GLU A 67 8.12 13.53 11.04
C GLU A 67 7.96 13.18 9.57
N SER A 68 8.49 14.02 8.66
CA SER A 68 8.46 13.74 7.22
C SER A 68 9.24 12.48 6.87
N ASP A 69 10.40 12.28 7.50
CA ASP A 69 11.21 11.08 7.30
C ASP A 69 10.44 9.83 7.75
N ARG A 70 9.77 9.89 8.89
CA ARG A 70 8.92 8.81 9.38
C ARG A 70 7.73 8.55 8.47
N PHE A 71 7.13 9.61 7.94
CA PHE A 71 6.05 9.48 6.97
C PHE A 71 6.51 8.70 5.74
N LEU A 72 7.68 9.04 5.19
CA LEU A 72 8.21 8.37 4.00
C LEU A 72 8.57 6.91 4.28
N GLU A 73 9.20 6.62 5.41
CA GLU A 73 9.51 5.24 5.81
C GLU A 73 8.25 4.41 5.98
N THR A 74 7.24 4.98 6.64
CA THR A 74 5.95 4.30 6.85
C THR A 74 5.20 4.10 5.55
N ALA A 75 5.29 5.07 4.62
CA ALA A 75 4.68 4.94 3.30
C ALA A 75 5.27 3.75 2.53
N ILE A 76 6.60 3.57 2.60
CA ILE A 76 7.27 2.42 1.98
C ILE A 76 6.81 1.11 2.61
N GLU A 77 6.75 1.05 3.93
CA GLU A 77 6.27 -0.13 4.66
C GLU A 77 4.83 -0.48 4.30
N LEU A 78 3.97 0.53 4.17
CA LEU A 78 2.57 0.33 3.78
C LEU A 78 2.45 -0.14 2.33
N ASP A 79 3.28 0.37 1.43
CA ASP A 79 3.30 -0.09 0.05
C ASP A 79 3.72 -1.55 -0.03
N GLU A 80 4.73 -1.96 0.74
CA GLU A 80 5.16 -3.36 0.82
C GLU A 80 4.07 -4.24 1.41
N TYR A 81 3.41 -3.78 2.45
CA TYR A 81 2.29 -4.48 3.08
C TYR A 81 1.15 -4.71 2.08
N ARG A 82 0.74 -3.65 1.37
CA ARG A 82 -0.31 -3.75 0.37
C ARG A 82 0.08 -4.65 -0.80
N ALA A 83 1.34 -4.55 -1.25
CA ALA A 83 1.86 -5.40 -2.33
C ALA A 83 1.85 -6.87 -1.95
N GLU A 84 2.20 -7.19 -0.70
CA GLU A 84 2.17 -8.56 -0.21
C GLU A 84 0.75 -9.13 -0.16
N HIS A 85 -0.21 -8.36 0.30
CA HIS A 85 -1.62 -8.79 0.29
C HIS A 85 -2.15 -8.95 -1.12
N LYS A 86 -1.77 -8.08 -2.04
CA LYS A 86 -2.11 -8.21 -3.45
C LYS A 86 -1.58 -9.50 -4.04
N ARG A 87 -0.32 -9.82 -3.73
CA ARG A 87 0.31 -11.07 -4.17
C ARG A 87 -0.44 -12.29 -3.64
N GLN A 88 -0.75 -12.30 -2.35
CA GLN A 88 -1.49 -13.40 -1.73
C GLN A 88 -2.89 -13.55 -2.31
N GLY A 89 -3.58 -12.43 -2.55
CA GLY A 89 -4.90 -12.44 -3.16
C GLY A 89 -4.88 -13.04 -4.57
N TYR A 90 -3.91 -12.66 -5.39
CA TYR A 90 -3.76 -13.21 -6.74
C TYR A 90 -3.35 -14.68 -6.74
N GLU A 91 -2.50 -15.10 -5.80
CA GLU A 91 -2.16 -16.51 -5.65
C GLU A 91 -3.39 -17.35 -5.32
N MET A 92 -4.22 -16.88 -4.40
CA MET A 92 -5.47 -17.55 -4.06
C MET A 92 -6.42 -17.60 -5.25
N LEU A 93 -6.56 -16.48 -5.96
CA LEU A 93 -7.40 -16.42 -7.15
C LEU A 93 -6.93 -17.41 -8.20
N SER A 94 -5.63 -17.46 -8.47
CA SER A 94 -5.04 -18.38 -9.43
C SER A 94 -5.28 -19.85 -9.05
N GLU A 95 -5.18 -20.17 -7.76
CA GLU A 95 -5.38 -21.52 -7.25
C GLU A 95 -6.84 -21.97 -7.37
N TYR A 96 -7.79 -21.06 -7.13
CA TYR A 96 -9.21 -21.39 -7.07
C TYR A 96 -10.02 -20.91 -8.26
N ILE A 97 -9.38 -20.37 -9.30
CA ILE A 97 -10.07 -19.78 -10.43
C ILE A 97 -10.96 -20.79 -11.18
N ASP A 98 -10.51 -22.04 -11.27
CA ASP A 98 -11.28 -23.08 -11.93
C ASP A 98 -12.60 -23.36 -11.21
N TYR A 99 -12.60 -23.22 -9.89
CA TYR A 99 -13.80 -23.39 -9.08
C TYR A 99 -14.77 -22.21 -9.24
N LEU A 100 -14.24 -21.03 -9.54
CA LEU A 100 -15.07 -19.83 -9.75
C LEU A 100 -15.82 -19.85 -11.08
N TRP A 101 -15.27 -20.54 -12.08
CA TRP A 101 -15.84 -20.61 -13.42
C TRP A 101 -16.75 -21.82 -13.66
N ASP A 102 -16.72 -22.76 -12.77
CA ASP A 102 -17.63 -23.91 -12.79
C ASP A 102 -18.91 -23.59 -12.00
#